data_ada314a2b0db54883e5c1cd8957864ab
#
_entry.id   ada314a2b0db54883e5c1cd8957864ab
#
_cell.length_a   1.000
_cell.length_b   1.000
_cell.length_c   1.000
_cell.angle_alpha   90.00
_cell.angle_beta   90.00
_cell.angle_gamma   90.00
#
_symmetry.space_group_name_H-M   'P 1'
#
loop_
_entity.id
_entity.type
_entity.pdbx_description
1 polymer ?
#
loop_
_entity_poly.entity_id
_entity_poly.type
_entity_poly.pdbx_seq_one_letter_code
_entity_poly.pdbx_strand_id
1 'polypeptide(L)'
;MRPLCAFDLDHTLVRSSLDLVRLKVEIRALVETEGVSLSEATRAWTIGQIIAAATAHRETLGEACWALCTMHEEVAVADASPEPGAHEALSALRAAGYPLAVWTNNTGTIARRALTSCGLDGFFTVLITRDEAALKPDPSGLRLLEAAFPERRIWVVGDSWVDGAAAQAGGAAFIAYGADPVELARRGVAPRTVLRDLRQLPEWLRTAAW
;
A
#
# COMPACT_ATOMS: atom_id res chain seq x y z
N MET A 1 16.02 19.58 5.83
CA MET A 1 15.82 18.23 6.43
C MET A 1 15.41 17.27 5.32
N ARG A 2 15.91 16.00 5.29
CA ARG A 2 15.48 15.02 4.26
C ARG A 2 14.03 14.65 4.47
N PRO A 3 13.21 14.55 3.42
CA PRO A 3 11.84 14.07 3.53
C PRO A 3 11.77 12.60 3.95
N LEU A 4 10.63 12.19 4.52
CA LEU A 4 10.30 10.80 4.76
C LEU A 4 9.95 10.11 3.44
N CYS A 5 10.44 8.90 3.23
CA CYS A 5 9.96 8.01 2.18
C CYS A 5 9.09 6.92 2.83
N ALA A 6 7.80 6.97 2.58
CA ALA A 6 6.82 5.99 3.02
C ALA A 6 6.49 5.07 1.84
N PHE A 7 6.80 3.80 1.99
CA PHE A 7 6.63 2.79 0.94
C PHE A 7 5.37 1.95 1.19
N ASP A 8 4.63 1.69 0.14
CA ASP A 8 3.75 0.53 0.12
C ASP A 8 4.57 -0.77 0.14
N LEU A 9 3.93 -1.89 0.44
CA LEU A 9 4.59 -3.18 0.60
C LEU A 9 4.47 -4.04 -0.65
N ASP A 10 3.26 -4.51 -0.97
CA ASP A 10 3.05 -5.45 -2.06
C ASP A 10 3.27 -4.80 -3.42
N HIS A 11 3.97 -5.50 -4.32
CA HIS A 11 4.33 -5.00 -5.66
C HIS A 11 5.13 -3.69 -5.67
N THR A 12 5.55 -3.20 -4.48
CA THR A 12 6.42 -2.02 -4.32
C THR A 12 7.77 -2.40 -3.70
N LEU A 13 7.76 -3.00 -2.52
CA LEU A 13 8.96 -3.51 -1.83
C LEU A 13 9.11 -5.01 -1.95
N VAL A 14 7.99 -5.70 -2.01
CA VAL A 14 7.89 -7.15 -1.99
C VAL A 14 7.06 -7.61 -3.17
N ARG A 15 7.61 -8.56 -3.92
CA ARG A 15 6.89 -9.31 -4.93
C ARG A 15 6.26 -10.52 -4.26
N SER A 16 4.94 -10.62 -4.32
CA SER A 16 4.17 -11.73 -3.79
C SER A 16 3.20 -12.28 -4.84
N SER A 17 2.65 -13.46 -4.58
CA SER A 17 1.62 -14.07 -5.42
C SER A 17 0.20 -13.58 -5.09
N LEU A 18 0.05 -12.48 -4.36
CA LEU A 18 -1.25 -11.91 -3.97
C LEU A 18 -2.04 -11.46 -5.20
N ASP A 19 -3.10 -12.20 -5.51
CA ASP A 19 -4.02 -11.88 -6.60
C ASP A 19 -5.23 -11.10 -6.06
N LEU A 20 -5.10 -9.77 -6.05
CA LEU A 20 -6.16 -8.88 -5.59
C LEU A 20 -7.41 -8.92 -6.47
N VAL A 21 -7.28 -9.30 -7.74
CA VAL A 21 -8.44 -9.44 -8.65
C VAL A 21 -9.26 -10.65 -8.23
N ARG A 22 -8.60 -11.79 -8.05
CA ARG A 22 -9.24 -13.02 -7.57
C ARG A 22 -9.84 -12.82 -6.19
N LEU A 23 -9.09 -12.26 -5.24
CA LEU A 23 -9.58 -11.96 -3.89
C LEU A 23 -10.85 -11.10 -3.92
N LYS A 24 -10.87 -10.05 -4.75
CA LYS A 24 -12.04 -9.19 -4.91
C LYS A 24 -13.24 -9.95 -5.45
N VAL A 25 -13.05 -10.85 -6.40
CA VAL A 25 -14.14 -11.69 -6.94
C VAL A 25 -14.69 -12.62 -5.87
N GLU A 26 -13.85 -13.27 -5.08
CA GLU A 26 -14.24 -14.17 -4.00
C GLU A 26 -15.01 -13.42 -2.89
N ILE A 27 -14.54 -12.24 -2.48
CA ILE A 27 -15.24 -11.40 -1.49
C ILE A 27 -16.60 -10.96 -2.02
N ARG A 28 -16.70 -10.54 -3.28
CA ARG A 28 -17.99 -10.17 -3.89
C ARG A 28 -18.97 -11.34 -3.88
N ALA A 29 -18.51 -12.52 -4.28
CA ALA A 29 -19.34 -13.73 -4.29
C ALA A 29 -19.84 -14.07 -2.89
N LEU A 30 -18.98 -14.02 -1.88
CA LEU A 30 -19.35 -14.24 -0.48
C LEU A 30 -20.46 -13.25 -0.05
N VAL A 31 -20.25 -11.97 -0.30
CA VAL A 31 -21.16 -10.88 0.11
C VAL A 31 -22.53 -11.01 -0.60
N GLU A 32 -22.52 -11.34 -1.88
CA GLU A 32 -23.74 -11.55 -2.68
C GLU A 32 -24.53 -12.79 -2.22
N THR A 33 -23.84 -13.88 -1.88
CA THR A 33 -24.46 -15.11 -1.35
C THR A 33 -25.17 -14.85 -0.03
N GLU A 34 -24.66 -13.93 0.78
CA GLU A 34 -25.24 -13.52 2.06
C GLU A 34 -26.33 -12.44 1.94
N GLY A 35 -26.80 -12.18 0.72
CA GLY A 35 -27.96 -11.31 0.44
C GLY A 35 -27.64 -9.82 0.27
N VAL A 36 -26.37 -9.42 0.24
CA VAL A 36 -25.99 -8.02 -0.07
C VAL A 36 -25.96 -7.85 -1.59
N SER A 37 -26.86 -7.05 -2.12
CA SER A 37 -26.89 -6.75 -3.57
C SER A 37 -25.77 -5.79 -3.96
N LEU A 38 -24.83 -6.26 -4.75
CA LEU A 38 -23.75 -5.45 -5.34
C LEU A 38 -24.08 -5.13 -6.79
N SER A 39 -24.52 -3.91 -7.04
CA SER A 39 -24.88 -3.43 -8.39
C SER A 39 -23.66 -3.27 -9.31
N GLU A 40 -23.91 -3.05 -10.59
CA GLU A 40 -22.88 -2.70 -11.58
C GLU A 40 -22.05 -1.47 -11.17
N ALA A 41 -22.70 -0.47 -10.54
CA ALA A 41 -22.04 0.73 -10.05
C ALA A 41 -20.97 0.43 -8.97
N THR A 42 -21.09 -0.70 -8.26
CA THR A 42 -20.12 -1.11 -7.23
C THR A 42 -18.92 -1.89 -7.79
N ARG A 43 -18.85 -2.14 -9.10
CA ARG A 43 -17.69 -2.81 -9.72
C ARG A 43 -16.37 -2.08 -9.50
N ALA A 44 -16.45 -0.73 -9.46
CA ALA A 44 -15.27 0.11 -9.22
C ALA A 44 -14.83 0.17 -7.75
N TRP A 45 -15.61 -0.39 -6.82
CA TRP A 45 -15.30 -0.38 -5.39
C TRP A 45 -13.99 -1.12 -5.09
N THR A 46 -13.25 -0.59 -4.12
CA THR A 46 -12.11 -1.30 -3.53
C THR A 46 -12.60 -2.47 -2.67
N ILE A 47 -11.72 -3.41 -2.34
CA ILE A 47 -11.99 -4.50 -1.38
C ILE A 47 -12.50 -3.90 -0.07
N GLY A 48 -11.84 -2.85 0.46
CA GLY A 48 -12.26 -2.19 1.70
C GLY A 48 -13.68 -1.61 1.64
N GLN A 49 -14.11 -1.05 0.50
CA GLN A 49 -15.47 -0.55 0.34
C GLN A 49 -16.51 -1.68 0.32
N ILE A 50 -16.17 -2.81 -0.29
CA ILE A 50 -17.04 -4.00 -0.28
C ILE A 50 -17.17 -4.55 1.15
N ILE A 51 -16.05 -4.66 1.88
CA ILE A 51 -16.05 -5.12 3.27
C ILE A 51 -16.81 -4.16 4.17
N ALA A 52 -16.69 -2.85 3.99
CA ALA A 52 -17.46 -1.86 4.74
C ALA A 52 -18.98 -2.05 4.54
N ALA A 53 -19.43 -2.31 3.30
CA ALA A 53 -20.82 -2.62 3.02
C ALA A 53 -21.26 -3.95 3.66
N ALA A 54 -20.41 -4.97 3.62
CA ALA A 54 -20.64 -6.25 4.28
C ALA A 54 -20.79 -6.10 5.80
N THR A 55 -19.89 -5.33 6.43
CA THR A 55 -19.94 -5.04 7.87
C THR A 55 -21.21 -4.27 8.25
N ALA A 56 -21.59 -3.28 7.44
CA ALA A 56 -22.82 -2.51 7.67
C ALA A 56 -24.09 -3.38 7.54
N HIS A 57 -24.05 -4.42 6.69
CA HIS A 57 -25.14 -5.38 6.58
C HIS A 57 -25.17 -6.32 7.79
N ARG A 58 -24.02 -6.90 8.15
CA ARG A 58 -23.84 -7.79 9.31
C ARG A 58 -22.35 -7.84 9.70
N GLU A 59 -22.04 -7.58 10.97
CA GLU A 59 -20.66 -7.54 11.48
C GLU A 59 -19.89 -8.83 11.16
N THR A 60 -20.50 -10.00 11.41
CA THR A 60 -19.89 -11.31 11.14
C THR A 60 -19.58 -11.56 9.65
N LEU A 61 -20.31 -10.90 8.74
CA LEU A 61 -19.99 -10.96 7.31
C LEU A 61 -18.74 -10.15 6.99
N GLY A 62 -18.59 -8.97 7.61
CA GLY A 62 -17.36 -8.20 7.53
C GLY A 62 -16.15 -8.96 8.04
N GLU A 63 -16.29 -9.63 9.20
CA GLU A 63 -15.25 -10.50 9.77
C GLU A 63 -14.87 -11.66 8.82
N ALA A 64 -15.86 -12.30 8.20
CA ALA A 64 -15.61 -13.36 7.22
C ALA A 64 -14.85 -12.86 5.98
N CYS A 65 -15.18 -11.65 5.50
CA CYS A 65 -14.43 -11.01 4.41
C CYS A 65 -12.97 -10.72 4.81
N TRP A 66 -12.73 -10.23 6.04
CA TRP A 66 -11.38 -9.99 6.54
C TRP A 66 -10.59 -11.29 6.71
N ALA A 67 -11.23 -12.36 7.18
CA ALA A 67 -10.61 -13.69 7.28
C ALA A 67 -10.17 -14.19 5.90
N LEU A 68 -10.99 -13.97 4.87
CA LEU A 68 -10.63 -14.32 3.49
C LEU A 68 -9.43 -13.51 2.99
N CYS A 69 -9.37 -12.20 3.28
CA CYS A 69 -8.19 -11.37 2.97
C CYS A 69 -6.93 -11.95 3.62
N THR A 70 -6.98 -12.20 4.92
CA THR A 70 -5.84 -12.72 5.69
C THR A 70 -5.37 -14.08 5.15
N MET A 71 -6.29 -14.96 4.77
CA MET A 71 -5.95 -16.25 4.18
C MET A 71 -5.17 -16.09 2.85
N HIS A 72 -5.60 -15.21 1.97
CA HIS A 72 -4.88 -14.92 0.72
C HIS A 72 -3.51 -14.30 0.96
N GLU A 73 -3.42 -13.37 1.91
CA GLU A 73 -2.16 -12.72 2.30
C GLU A 73 -1.17 -13.72 2.92
N GLU A 74 -1.65 -14.64 3.77
CA GLU A 74 -0.82 -15.69 4.38
C GLU A 74 -0.21 -16.64 3.34
N VAL A 75 -1.00 -17.01 2.33
CA VAL A 75 -0.51 -17.82 1.21
C VAL A 75 0.52 -17.03 0.41
N ALA A 76 0.21 -15.79 0.07
CA ALA A 76 1.06 -14.96 -0.76
C ALA A 76 2.42 -14.62 -0.11
N VAL A 77 2.44 -14.45 1.22
CA VAL A 77 3.68 -14.12 1.93
C VAL A 77 4.65 -15.30 2.01
N ALA A 78 4.18 -16.53 1.83
CA ALA A 78 5.04 -17.72 1.87
C ALA A 78 6.06 -17.73 0.71
N ASP A 79 5.68 -17.20 -0.45
CA ASP A 79 6.51 -17.13 -1.65
C ASP A 79 7.05 -15.70 -1.91
N ALA A 80 6.98 -14.82 -0.89
CA ALA A 80 7.40 -13.44 -1.02
C ALA A 80 8.90 -13.32 -1.26
N SER A 81 9.28 -12.45 -2.18
CA SER A 81 10.66 -12.09 -2.49
C SER A 81 10.80 -10.57 -2.62
N PRO A 82 11.99 -9.99 -2.37
CA PRO A 82 12.15 -8.56 -2.52
C PRO A 82 11.94 -8.13 -3.99
N GLU A 83 11.30 -6.98 -4.20
CA GLU A 83 11.26 -6.38 -5.52
C GLU A 83 12.68 -6.08 -6.02
N PRO A 84 12.94 -6.27 -7.36
CA PRO A 84 14.26 -5.99 -7.92
C PRO A 84 14.72 -4.56 -7.61
N GLY A 85 15.91 -4.44 -7.04
CA GLY A 85 16.48 -3.15 -6.66
C GLY A 85 16.01 -2.59 -5.31
N ALA A 86 15.13 -3.29 -4.56
CA ALA A 86 14.65 -2.81 -3.27
C ALA A 86 15.79 -2.64 -2.25
N HIS A 87 16.64 -3.64 -2.07
CA HIS A 87 17.78 -3.58 -1.15
C HIS A 87 18.75 -2.44 -1.49
N GLU A 88 19.09 -2.31 -2.78
CA GLU A 88 20.01 -1.27 -3.26
C GLU A 88 19.42 0.13 -3.05
N ALA A 89 18.14 0.31 -3.41
CA ALA A 89 17.46 1.60 -3.25
C ALA A 89 17.35 2.01 -1.77
N LEU A 90 16.89 1.09 -0.90
CA LEU A 90 16.75 1.35 0.53
C LEU A 90 18.10 1.61 1.20
N SER A 91 19.15 0.86 0.84
CA SER A 91 20.51 1.08 1.32
C SER A 91 21.04 2.47 0.94
N ALA A 92 20.85 2.85 -0.33
CA ALA A 92 21.29 4.16 -0.82
C ALA A 92 20.52 5.32 -0.16
N LEU A 93 19.20 5.18 0.02
CA LEU A 93 18.37 6.18 0.69
C LEU A 93 18.78 6.35 2.16
N ARG A 94 18.98 5.24 2.89
CA ARG A 94 19.41 5.27 4.28
C ARG A 94 20.81 5.90 4.41
N ALA A 95 21.75 5.55 3.54
CA ALA A 95 23.08 6.16 3.50
C ALA A 95 23.03 7.67 3.23
N ALA A 96 22.04 8.13 2.42
CA ALA A 96 21.79 9.55 2.16
C ALA A 96 20.98 10.26 3.26
N GLY A 97 20.63 9.57 4.37
CA GLY A 97 19.95 10.13 5.52
C GLY A 97 18.43 10.33 5.37
N TYR A 98 17.79 9.62 4.44
CA TYR A 98 16.33 9.61 4.35
C TYR A 98 15.75 8.69 5.42
N PRO A 99 14.79 9.15 6.24
CA PRO A 99 13.99 8.26 7.07
C PRO A 99 13.08 7.43 6.17
N LEU A 100 12.89 6.16 6.54
CA LEU A 100 12.12 5.20 5.76
C LEU A 100 11.01 4.61 6.64
N ALA A 101 9.81 4.52 6.10
CA ALA A 101 8.65 3.88 6.72
C ALA A 101 7.92 2.99 5.71
N VAL A 102 7.15 2.04 6.23
CA VAL A 102 6.18 1.28 5.44
C VAL A 102 4.77 1.72 5.80
N TRP A 103 3.92 1.85 4.79
CA TRP A 103 2.49 2.08 4.95
C TRP A 103 1.72 1.17 4.00
N THR A 104 1.06 0.15 4.56
CA THR A 104 0.42 -0.92 3.80
C THR A 104 -1.01 -1.19 4.26
N ASN A 105 -1.81 -1.78 3.37
CA ASN A 105 -3.15 -2.27 3.67
C ASN A 105 -3.17 -3.70 4.28
N ASN A 106 -2.00 -4.33 4.47
CA ASN A 106 -1.89 -5.62 5.14
C ASN A 106 -2.01 -5.48 6.67
N THR A 107 -2.21 -6.60 7.36
CA THR A 107 -2.04 -6.65 8.82
C THR A 107 -0.57 -6.51 9.22
N GLY A 108 -0.32 -6.05 10.46
CA GLY A 108 1.04 -5.93 10.99
C GLY A 108 1.78 -7.27 11.02
N THR A 109 1.08 -8.37 11.29
CA THR A 109 1.67 -9.71 11.28
C THR A 109 2.18 -10.11 9.89
N ILE A 110 1.35 -9.95 8.86
CA ILE A 110 1.71 -10.27 7.48
C ILE A 110 2.83 -9.35 6.98
N ALA A 111 2.70 -8.05 7.21
CA ALA A 111 3.70 -7.07 6.78
C ALA A 111 5.09 -7.34 7.39
N ARG A 112 5.16 -7.59 8.70
CA ARG A 112 6.44 -7.93 9.36
C ARG A 112 7.03 -9.22 8.82
N ARG A 113 6.19 -10.26 8.61
CA ARG A 113 6.64 -11.53 8.05
C ARG A 113 7.21 -11.35 6.64
N ALA A 114 6.52 -10.59 5.78
CA ALA A 114 6.99 -10.28 4.43
C ALA A 114 8.33 -9.52 4.45
N LEU A 115 8.45 -8.48 5.27
CA LEU A 115 9.67 -7.70 5.41
C LEU A 115 10.84 -8.56 5.91
N THR A 116 10.61 -9.39 6.93
CA THR A 116 11.65 -10.27 7.50
C THR A 116 12.10 -11.33 6.51
N SER A 117 11.16 -12.01 5.84
CA SER A 117 11.51 -13.03 4.83
C SER A 117 12.29 -12.46 3.65
N CYS A 118 12.05 -11.20 3.31
CA CYS A 118 12.77 -10.46 2.26
C CYS A 118 14.06 -9.79 2.78
N GLY A 119 14.38 -9.85 4.08
CA GLY A 119 15.54 -9.16 4.68
C GLY A 119 15.44 -7.64 4.62
N LEU A 120 14.23 -7.07 4.61
CA LEU A 120 13.97 -5.63 4.48
C LEU A 120 13.59 -4.96 5.81
N ASP A 121 13.29 -5.73 6.87
CA ASP A 121 12.80 -5.23 8.15
C ASP A 121 13.75 -4.21 8.81
N GLY A 122 15.06 -4.40 8.70
CA GLY A 122 16.07 -3.51 9.28
C GLY A 122 16.17 -2.12 8.64
N PHE A 123 15.46 -1.83 7.55
CA PHE A 123 15.49 -0.52 6.89
C PHE A 123 14.49 0.48 7.49
N PHE A 124 13.41 0.03 8.08
CA PHE A 124 12.27 0.86 8.44
C PHE A 124 12.19 1.09 9.94
N THR A 125 11.88 2.32 10.33
CA THR A 125 11.68 2.69 11.75
C THR A 125 10.22 2.73 12.14
N VAL A 126 9.31 2.86 11.17
CA VAL A 126 7.86 2.90 11.37
C VAL A 126 7.18 2.00 10.34
N LEU A 127 6.21 1.23 10.80
CA LEU A 127 5.32 0.39 10.00
C LEU A 127 3.88 0.76 10.38
N ILE A 128 3.14 1.29 9.41
CA ILE A 128 1.69 1.58 9.53
C ILE A 128 0.94 0.54 8.69
N THR A 129 -0.01 -0.12 9.31
CA THR A 129 -0.79 -1.19 8.72
C THR A 129 -2.29 -0.94 8.90
N ARG A 130 -3.14 -1.84 8.41
CA ARG A 130 -4.58 -1.74 8.64
C ARG A 130 -5.00 -1.97 10.09
N ASP A 131 -4.08 -2.38 10.94
CA ASP A 131 -4.35 -2.54 12.37
C ASP A 131 -4.33 -1.17 13.09
N GLU A 132 -3.60 -0.17 12.55
CA GLU A 132 -3.46 1.16 13.13
C GLU A 132 -4.22 2.25 12.37
N ALA A 133 -4.49 2.05 11.08
CA ALA A 133 -5.10 3.06 10.21
C ALA A 133 -6.16 2.46 9.29
N ALA A 134 -7.09 3.29 8.82
CA ALA A 134 -8.01 2.90 7.77
C ALA A 134 -7.22 2.57 6.48
N LEU A 135 -7.82 1.69 5.65
CA LEU A 135 -7.20 1.28 4.38
C LEU A 135 -7.01 2.47 3.44
N LYS A 136 -5.89 2.51 2.75
CA LYS A 136 -5.75 3.37 1.56
C LYS A 136 -6.91 3.06 0.57
N PRO A 137 -7.55 4.06 -0.02
CA PRO A 137 -7.09 5.45 -0.18
C PRO A 137 -7.43 6.43 0.95
N ASP A 138 -7.85 5.97 2.15
CA ASP A 138 -8.01 6.86 3.29
C ASP A 138 -6.63 7.39 3.74
N PRO A 139 -6.48 8.70 4.01
CA PRO A 139 -5.19 9.28 4.36
C PRO A 139 -4.80 9.14 5.84
N SER A 140 -5.55 8.40 6.66
CA SER A 140 -5.31 8.31 8.11
C SER A 140 -3.91 7.83 8.48
N GLY A 141 -3.35 6.91 7.70
CA GLY A 141 -1.98 6.45 7.90
C GLY A 141 -0.92 7.56 7.72
N LEU A 142 -1.17 8.56 6.86
CA LEU A 142 -0.28 9.72 6.74
C LEU A 142 -0.22 10.53 8.01
N ARG A 143 -1.34 10.71 8.71
CA ARG A 143 -1.37 11.45 9.99
C ARG A 143 -0.50 10.77 11.05
N LEU A 144 -0.48 9.44 11.07
CA LEU A 144 0.40 8.67 11.96
C LEU A 144 1.88 8.84 11.57
N LEU A 145 2.18 8.87 10.26
CA LEU A 145 3.54 9.14 9.77
C LEU A 145 3.97 10.58 10.09
N GLU A 146 3.10 11.57 9.94
CA GLU A 146 3.37 12.97 10.30
C GLU A 146 3.65 13.11 11.81
N ALA A 147 2.89 12.41 12.64
CA ALA A 147 3.13 12.39 14.09
C ALA A 147 4.47 11.73 14.46
N ALA A 148 4.86 10.66 13.75
CA ALA A 148 6.13 9.97 13.96
C ALA A 148 7.33 10.76 13.42
N PHE A 149 7.13 11.58 12.40
CA PHE A 149 8.17 12.36 11.73
C PHE A 149 7.75 13.83 11.57
N PRO A 150 7.63 14.58 12.67
CA PRO A 150 7.16 15.96 12.63
C PRO A 150 8.04 16.83 11.72
N GLU A 151 7.41 17.80 11.06
CA GLU A 151 8.05 18.78 10.17
C GLU A 151 8.69 18.19 8.90
N ARG A 152 8.53 16.89 8.64
CA ARG A 152 9.02 16.27 7.41
C ARG A 152 7.95 16.24 6.34
N ARG A 153 8.33 16.61 5.13
CA ARG A 153 7.54 16.30 3.94
C ARG A 153 7.57 14.81 3.69
N ILE A 154 6.49 14.26 3.14
CA ILE A 154 6.36 12.82 2.92
C ILE A 154 6.27 12.52 1.42
N TRP A 155 7.14 11.65 0.95
CA TRP A 155 7.02 10.98 -0.33
C TRP A 155 6.37 9.62 -0.10
N VAL A 156 5.22 9.39 -0.73
CA VAL A 156 4.60 8.07 -0.78
C VAL A 156 5.07 7.38 -2.06
N VAL A 157 5.62 6.19 -1.92
CA VAL A 157 6.08 5.34 -3.03
C VAL A 157 5.16 4.12 -3.07
N GLY A 158 4.49 3.88 -4.18
CA GLY A 158 3.54 2.77 -4.30
C GLY A 158 3.25 2.42 -5.75
N ASP A 159 2.66 1.25 -5.99
CA ASP A 159 2.38 0.71 -7.32
C ASP A 159 0.97 1.02 -7.84
N SER A 160 0.09 1.53 -6.97
CA SER A 160 -1.34 1.59 -7.25
C SER A 160 -1.95 2.98 -7.10
N TRP A 161 -3.13 3.15 -7.69
CA TRP A 161 -3.90 4.39 -7.56
C TRP A 161 -4.36 4.65 -6.12
N VAL A 162 -4.54 3.61 -5.27
CA VAL A 162 -4.97 3.82 -3.89
C VAL A 162 -3.89 4.50 -3.07
N ASP A 163 -2.61 4.21 -3.34
CA ASP A 163 -1.46 4.89 -2.72
C ASP A 163 -1.42 6.36 -3.09
N GLY A 164 -1.56 6.63 -4.39
CA GLY A 164 -1.56 7.99 -4.90
C GLY A 164 -2.75 8.81 -4.43
N ALA A 165 -3.95 8.22 -4.39
CA ALA A 165 -5.13 8.90 -3.88
C ALA A 165 -5.02 9.20 -2.39
N ALA A 166 -4.50 8.25 -1.59
CA ALA A 166 -4.23 8.48 -0.17
C ALA A 166 -3.18 9.58 0.05
N ALA A 167 -2.10 9.58 -0.74
CA ALA A 167 -1.07 10.62 -0.71
C ALA A 167 -1.67 11.99 -1.02
N GLN A 168 -2.44 12.13 -2.11
CA GLN A 168 -3.08 13.38 -2.50
C GLN A 168 -4.06 13.88 -1.45
N ALA A 169 -4.91 13.00 -0.90
CA ALA A 169 -5.88 13.35 0.12
C ALA A 169 -5.22 13.86 1.42
N GLY A 170 -4.04 13.36 1.75
CA GLY A 170 -3.25 13.77 2.91
C GLY A 170 -2.22 14.87 2.64
N GLY A 171 -2.13 15.40 1.40
CA GLY A 171 -1.18 16.47 1.05
C GLY A 171 0.26 16.00 0.86
N ALA A 172 0.51 14.70 0.75
CA ALA A 172 1.80 14.12 0.44
C ALA A 172 2.04 14.04 -1.09
N ALA A 173 3.30 13.97 -1.48
CA ALA A 173 3.66 13.75 -2.87
C ALA A 173 3.75 12.24 -3.18
N PHE A 174 3.29 11.86 -4.37
CA PHE A 174 3.26 10.47 -4.81
C PHE A 174 4.30 10.18 -5.89
N ILE A 175 5.03 9.11 -5.73
CA ILE A 175 5.94 8.50 -6.69
C ILE A 175 5.37 7.14 -7.04
N ALA A 176 4.98 6.95 -8.27
CA ALA A 176 4.48 5.66 -8.73
C ALA A 176 5.63 4.71 -9.07
N TYR A 177 5.52 3.45 -8.66
CA TYR A 177 6.43 2.37 -9.04
C TYR A 177 5.66 1.32 -9.82
N GLY A 178 6.11 1.00 -11.03
CA GLY A 178 5.48 -0.05 -11.85
C GLY A 178 4.06 0.24 -12.34
N ALA A 179 3.40 1.27 -11.83
CA ALA A 179 2.00 1.59 -12.10
C ALA A 179 1.72 1.90 -13.58
N ASP A 180 0.47 1.64 -13.99
CA ASP A 180 -0.03 2.07 -15.30
C ASP A 180 -0.46 3.55 -15.24
N PRO A 181 0.20 4.45 -16.00
CA PRO A 181 -0.16 5.86 -16.03
C PRO A 181 -1.59 6.14 -16.50
N VAL A 182 -2.13 5.28 -17.36
CA VAL A 182 -3.50 5.42 -17.88
C VAL A 182 -4.50 5.15 -16.77
N GLU A 183 -4.30 4.10 -15.97
CA GLU A 183 -5.19 3.81 -14.83
C GLU A 183 -5.07 4.89 -13.75
N LEU A 184 -3.87 5.37 -13.45
CA LEU A 184 -3.66 6.48 -12.52
C LEU A 184 -4.45 7.73 -12.96
N ALA A 185 -4.33 8.11 -14.24
CA ALA A 185 -5.04 9.26 -14.79
C ALA A 185 -6.57 9.09 -14.75
N ARG A 186 -7.07 7.88 -15.05
CA ARG A 186 -8.52 7.56 -14.96
C ARG A 186 -9.06 7.69 -13.53
N ARG A 187 -8.22 7.48 -12.53
CA ARG A 187 -8.55 7.64 -11.10
C ARG A 187 -8.27 9.04 -10.56
N GLY A 188 -7.82 9.97 -11.41
CA GLY A 188 -7.49 11.34 -10.99
C GLY A 188 -6.20 11.43 -10.17
N VAL A 189 -5.32 10.43 -10.27
CA VAL A 189 -4.05 10.37 -9.55
C VAL A 189 -2.92 10.86 -10.45
N ALA A 190 -2.20 11.88 -9.99
CA ALA A 190 -1.06 12.48 -10.69
C ALA A 190 0.23 12.24 -9.91
N PRO A 191 1.06 11.23 -10.27
CA PRO A 191 2.35 11.02 -9.63
C PRO A 191 3.36 12.10 -10.05
N ARG A 192 4.34 12.38 -9.20
CA ARG A 192 5.49 13.23 -9.56
C ARG A 192 6.39 12.57 -10.62
N THR A 193 6.46 11.26 -10.57
CA THR A 193 7.14 10.42 -11.56
C THR A 193 6.59 8.99 -11.52
N VAL A 194 6.86 8.24 -12.58
CA VAL A 194 6.62 6.79 -12.63
C VAL A 194 7.98 6.10 -12.81
N LEU A 195 8.40 5.36 -11.81
CA LEU A 195 9.62 4.57 -11.82
C LEU A 195 9.33 3.16 -12.31
N ARG A 196 10.27 2.59 -13.04
CA ARG A 196 10.23 1.19 -13.49
C ARG A 196 11.27 0.31 -12.79
N ASP A 197 12.14 0.95 -12.01
CA ASP A 197 13.20 0.29 -11.23
C ASP A 197 13.41 1.11 -9.94
N LEU A 198 13.35 0.47 -8.80
CA LEU A 198 13.53 1.14 -7.50
C LEU A 198 14.90 1.79 -7.36
N ARG A 199 15.93 1.27 -8.06
CA ARG A 199 17.28 1.86 -8.07
C ARG A 199 17.32 3.28 -8.64
N GLN A 200 16.30 3.70 -9.37
CA GLN A 200 16.17 5.06 -9.87
C GLN A 200 15.76 6.07 -8.77
N LEU A 201 15.12 5.60 -7.70
CA LEU A 201 14.52 6.45 -6.67
C LEU A 201 15.54 7.34 -5.94
N PRO A 202 16.71 6.85 -5.49
CA PRO A 202 17.68 7.68 -4.78
C PRO A 202 18.20 8.86 -5.63
N GLU A 203 18.49 8.62 -6.91
CA GLU A 203 18.95 9.65 -7.83
C GLU A 203 17.84 10.65 -8.14
N TRP A 204 16.63 10.16 -8.40
CA TRP A 204 15.49 11.03 -8.66
C TRP A 204 15.21 11.95 -7.46
N LEU A 205 15.21 11.43 -6.23
CA LEU A 205 15.00 12.23 -5.01
C LEU A 205 16.11 13.26 -4.75
N ARG A 206 17.32 13.02 -5.25
CA ARG A 206 18.43 13.97 -5.14
C ARG A 206 18.20 15.22 -6.00
N THR A 207 17.52 15.07 -7.13
CA THR A 207 17.28 16.14 -8.12
C THR A 207 15.87 16.73 -8.06
N ALA A 208 14.92 16.03 -7.45
CA ALA A 208 13.53 16.43 -7.40
C ALA A 208 13.33 17.70 -6.57
N ALA A 209 12.64 18.68 -7.16
CA ALA A 209 12.05 19.77 -6.42
C ALA A 209 10.72 19.30 -5.80
N TRP A 210 10.43 19.81 -4.60
CA TRP A 210 9.15 19.50 -3.92
C TRP A 210 7.99 20.29 -4.54
#